data_b683b019cb33c02415df750d883765c9
#
_entry.id   b683b019cb33c02415df750d883765c9
#
_cell.length_a   1.000
_cell.length_b   1.000
_cell.length_c   1.000
_cell.angle_alpha   90.00
_cell.angle_beta   90.00
_cell.angle_gamma   90.00
#
_symmetry.space_group_name_H-M   'P 1'
#
loop_
_entity.id
_entity.type
_entity.pdbx_description
1 polymer ?
#
loop_
_entity_poly.entity_id
_entity_poly.type
_entity_poly.pdbx_seq_one_letter_code
_entity_poly.pdbx_strand_id
1 'polypeptide(L)'
;MLRSLQIPRSEFEAGTGWTLKPEGACRGAVCIPLSTPPGAQIDVVRVANDIGMPLVKAKRRKLWALGPASIGSRALTSAEAPELRLPDLDGNEFKLSSLRGQKVLLYAWAPY
;
A
#
# COMPACT_ATOMS: atom_id res chain seq x y z
N MET A 1 -1.89 3.23 -12.38
CA MET A 1 -1.29 4.57 -12.19
C MET A 1 -2.38 5.61 -12.36
N LEU A 2 -2.51 6.54 -11.40
CA LEU A 2 -3.57 7.53 -11.35
C LEU A 2 -3.02 8.93 -11.66
N ARG A 3 -3.78 9.73 -12.39
CA ARG A 3 -3.49 11.16 -12.67
C ARG A 3 -4.35 12.11 -11.83
N SER A 4 -5.38 11.58 -11.18
CA SER A 4 -6.28 12.27 -10.26
C SER A 4 -6.53 11.39 -9.04
N LEU A 5 -6.85 12.01 -7.91
CA LEU A 5 -7.29 11.33 -6.68
C LEU A 5 -8.83 11.27 -6.56
N GLN A 6 -9.52 12.02 -7.43
CA GLN A 6 -10.96 11.88 -7.64
C GLN A 6 -11.16 11.19 -8.99
N ILE A 7 -11.70 9.99 -8.99
CA ILE A 7 -11.91 9.16 -10.19
C ILE A 7 -13.33 8.56 -10.19
N PRO A 8 -13.86 8.20 -11.36
CA PRO A 8 -15.10 7.43 -11.43
C PRO A 8 -14.98 6.11 -10.66
N ARG A 9 -16.04 5.73 -9.97
CA ARG A 9 -16.12 4.45 -9.26
C ARG A 9 -15.79 3.27 -10.18
N SER A 10 -16.32 3.27 -11.41
CA SER A 10 -16.07 2.21 -12.39
C SER A 10 -14.58 2.07 -12.76
N GLU A 11 -13.85 3.18 -12.82
CA GLU A 11 -12.40 3.17 -13.09
C GLU A 11 -11.62 2.51 -11.93
N PHE A 12 -12.01 2.84 -10.70
CA PHE A 12 -11.40 2.21 -9.51
C PHE A 12 -11.68 0.70 -9.48
N GLU A 13 -12.94 0.30 -9.67
CA GLU A 13 -13.37 -1.10 -9.64
C GLU A 13 -12.66 -1.91 -10.72
N ALA A 14 -12.60 -1.41 -11.96
CA ALA A 14 -11.90 -2.07 -13.07
C ALA A 14 -10.38 -2.17 -12.83
N GLY A 15 -9.78 -1.13 -12.23
CA GLY A 15 -8.31 -1.09 -12.01
C GLY A 15 -7.84 -1.92 -10.81
N THR A 16 -8.71 -2.21 -9.84
CA THR A 16 -8.33 -2.84 -8.57
C THR A 16 -8.98 -4.21 -8.33
N GLY A 17 -10.07 -4.50 -9.03
CA GLY A 17 -10.89 -5.69 -8.79
C GLY A 17 -11.72 -5.66 -7.50
N TRP A 18 -11.77 -4.50 -6.82
CA TRP A 18 -12.67 -4.27 -5.70
C TRP A 18 -14.00 -3.72 -6.22
N THR A 19 -15.12 -4.26 -5.74
CA THR A 19 -16.47 -3.74 -5.99
C THR A 19 -16.90 -2.90 -4.80
N LEU A 20 -17.27 -1.64 -5.04
CA LEU A 20 -17.72 -0.73 -4.00
C LEU A 20 -19.24 -0.83 -3.86
N LYS A 21 -19.70 -1.27 -2.70
CA LYS A 21 -21.11 -1.46 -2.36
C LYS A 21 -21.50 -0.55 -1.19
N PRO A 22 -22.81 -0.31 -0.93
CA PRO A 22 -23.23 0.47 0.22
C PRO A 22 -22.69 -0.06 1.55
N GLU A 23 -22.53 -1.37 1.68
CA GLU A 23 -22.00 -2.05 2.86
C GLU A 23 -20.46 -2.03 2.95
N GLY A 24 -19.75 -1.69 1.86
CA GLY A 24 -18.28 -1.64 1.86
C GLY A 24 -17.63 -1.99 0.53
N ALA A 25 -16.31 -2.09 0.54
CA ALA A 25 -15.52 -2.58 -0.59
C ALA A 25 -15.37 -4.10 -0.50
N CYS A 26 -15.81 -4.82 -1.53
CA CYS A 26 -15.82 -6.27 -1.56
C CYS A 26 -14.95 -6.83 -2.68
N ARG A 27 -14.19 -7.89 -2.38
CA ARG A 27 -13.43 -8.67 -3.37
C ARG A 27 -13.44 -10.16 -2.98
N GLY A 28 -14.10 -10.97 -3.80
CA GLY A 28 -14.36 -12.38 -3.46
C GLY A 28 -15.19 -12.48 -2.17
N ALA A 29 -14.71 -13.25 -1.20
CA ALA A 29 -15.37 -13.44 0.09
C ALA A 29 -15.05 -12.34 1.13
N VAL A 30 -14.16 -11.41 0.80
CA VAL A 30 -13.75 -10.34 1.73
C VAL A 30 -14.52 -9.07 1.43
N CYS A 31 -15.18 -8.50 2.45
CA CYS A 31 -15.79 -7.18 2.42
C CYS A 31 -15.26 -6.34 3.58
N ILE A 32 -14.80 -5.13 3.27
CA ILE A 32 -14.25 -4.17 4.24
C ILE A 32 -15.20 -2.98 4.29
N PRO A 33 -15.72 -2.62 5.47
CA PRO A 33 -16.56 -1.44 5.62
C PRO A 33 -15.82 -0.17 5.18
N LEU A 34 -16.51 0.72 4.47
CA LEU A 34 -15.97 2.01 4.09
C LEU A 34 -16.44 3.09 5.09
N SER A 35 -15.54 4.01 5.39
CA SER A 35 -15.83 5.16 6.27
C SER A 35 -16.92 6.09 5.71
N THR A 36 -17.14 6.03 4.39
CA THR A 36 -18.17 6.82 3.70
C THR A 36 -18.76 5.97 2.57
N PRO A 37 -20.10 5.98 2.39
CA PRO A 37 -20.74 5.28 1.28
C PRO A 37 -20.19 5.75 -0.07
N PRO A 38 -19.90 4.82 -1.00
CA PRO A 38 -19.32 5.16 -2.30
C PRO A 38 -20.36 5.85 -3.20
N GLY A 39 -19.99 6.99 -3.76
CA GLY A 39 -20.74 7.69 -4.80
C GLY A 39 -20.32 7.28 -6.21
N ALA A 40 -20.81 8.03 -7.23
CA ALA A 40 -20.36 7.86 -8.62
C ALA A 40 -18.90 8.28 -8.83
N GLN A 41 -18.43 9.26 -8.07
CA GLN A 41 -17.04 9.68 -7.94
C GLN A 41 -16.53 9.26 -6.56
N ILE A 42 -15.30 8.81 -6.49
CA ILE A 42 -14.68 8.39 -5.24
C ILE A 42 -13.38 9.14 -4.97
N ASP A 43 -13.11 9.37 -3.70
CA ASP A 43 -11.81 9.80 -3.21
C ASP A 43 -10.91 8.58 -3.01
N VAL A 44 -9.91 8.44 -3.90
CA VAL A 44 -8.99 7.30 -3.86
C VAL A 44 -8.20 7.25 -2.55
N VAL A 45 -7.84 8.40 -1.97
CA VAL A 45 -7.07 8.44 -0.71
C VAL A 45 -7.88 7.79 0.41
N ARG A 46 -9.15 8.17 0.53
CA ARG A 46 -10.03 7.66 1.57
C ARG A 46 -10.27 6.16 1.39
N VAL A 47 -10.70 5.75 0.19
CA VAL A 47 -10.96 4.33 -0.07
C VAL A 47 -9.71 3.49 0.08
N ALA A 48 -8.55 3.97 -0.38
CA ALA A 48 -7.28 3.26 -0.21
C ALA A 48 -6.91 3.07 1.27
N ASN A 49 -7.12 4.09 2.11
CA ASN A 49 -6.88 3.98 3.55
C ASN A 49 -7.83 2.97 4.20
N ASP A 50 -9.12 3.01 3.85
CA ASP A 50 -10.13 2.09 4.43
C ASP A 50 -9.80 0.62 4.14
N ILE A 51 -9.34 0.32 2.92
CA ILE A 51 -9.05 -1.07 2.50
C ILE A 51 -7.56 -1.45 2.59
N GLY A 52 -6.70 -0.58 3.15
CA GLY A 52 -5.29 -0.85 3.36
C GLY A 52 -4.46 -0.94 2.07
N MET A 53 -4.81 -0.15 1.05
CA MET A 53 -4.02 -0.04 -0.19
C MET A 53 -2.98 1.07 -0.06
N PRO A 54 -1.68 0.80 -0.30
CA PRO A 54 -0.67 1.83 -0.28
C PRO A 54 -0.82 2.78 -1.48
N LEU A 55 -0.78 4.08 -1.22
CA LEU A 55 -0.85 5.13 -2.23
C LEU A 55 0.44 5.95 -2.21
N VAL A 56 1.23 5.86 -3.27
CA VAL A 56 2.53 6.54 -3.39
C VAL A 56 2.46 7.63 -4.45
N LYS A 57 2.88 8.85 -4.10
CA LYS A 57 2.95 10.00 -5.01
C LYS A 57 4.34 10.11 -5.63
N ALA A 58 4.42 10.31 -6.94
CA ALA A 58 5.68 10.65 -7.61
C ALA A 58 6.14 12.06 -7.24
N LYS A 59 7.41 12.21 -6.79
CA LYS A 59 7.95 13.48 -6.24
C LYS A 59 7.86 14.67 -7.21
N ARG A 60 7.97 14.45 -8.51
CA ARG A 60 8.08 15.51 -9.53
C ARG A 60 6.90 15.56 -10.51
N ARG A 61 5.88 14.76 -10.35
CA ARG A 61 4.73 14.67 -11.28
C ARG A 61 3.43 14.50 -10.50
N LYS A 62 2.32 14.95 -11.10
CA LYS A 62 0.96 14.65 -10.60
C LYS A 62 0.57 13.22 -11.00
N LEU A 63 1.29 12.26 -10.45
CA LEU A 63 1.08 10.83 -10.66
C LEU A 63 1.09 10.11 -9.31
N TRP A 64 0.18 9.16 -9.17
CA TRP A 64 0.08 8.31 -7.99
C TRP A 64 0.05 6.85 -8.42
N ALA A 65 0.73 6.02 -7.67
CA ALA A 65 0.65 4.57 -7.79
C ALA A 65 -0.18 4.04 -6.62
N LEU A 66 -1.23 3.30 -6.95
CA LEU A 66 -2.04 2.58 -5.98
C LEU A 66 -1.56 1.12 -5.99
N GLY A 67 -1.12 0.61 -4.85
CA GLY A 67 -0.68 -0.77 -4.68
C GLY A 67 -1.85 -1.70 -4.32
N PRO A 68 -1.62 -3.01 -4.27
CA PRO A 68 -2.65 -3.97 -3.87
C PRO A 68 -3.02 -3.80 -2.39
N ALA A 69 -4.25 -4.17 -2.04
CA ALA A 69 -4.66 -4.25 -0.65
C ALA A 69 -3.81 -5.28 0.10
N SER A 70 -3.29 -4.88 1.25
CA SER A 70 -2.49 -5.75 2.10
C SER A 70 -3.33 -6.21 3.28
N ILE A 71 -3.60 -7.50 3.35
CA ILE A 71 -4.23 -8.10 4.53
C ILE A 71 -3.20 -8.09 5.67
N GLY A 72 -3.52 -7.43 6.79
CA GLY A 72 -2.69 -7.43 8.00
C GLY A 72 -1.55 -6.42 8.02
N SER A 73 -1.71 -5.24 7.41
CA SER A 73 -0.74 -4.11 7.49
C SER A 73 0.68 -4.43 7.01
N ARG A 74 0.82 -5.41 6.11
CA ARG A 74 2.12 -5.86 5.62
C ARG A 74 2.67 -5.07 4.43
N ALA A 75 1.86 -4.21 3.80
CA ALA A 75 2.33 -3.33 2.74
C ALA A 75 2.76 -1.98 3.30
N LEU A 76 3.90 -1.49 2.84
CA LEU A 76 4.35 -0.14 3.14
C LEU A 76 3.42 0.87 2.46
N THR A 77 2.96 1.86 3.20
CA THR A 77 2.16 2.99 2.70
C THR A 77 3.03 4.12 2.15
N SER A 78 4.34 4.02 2.33
CA SER A 78 5.34 4.97 1.85
C SER A 78 6.45 4.24 1.10
N ALA A 79 7.28 5.00 0.35
CA ALA A 79 8.49 4.47 -0.27
C ALA A 79 9.70 4.47 0.69
N GLU A 80 9.47 4.70 1.98
CA GLU A 80 10.51 4.64 3.01
C GLU A 80 10.58 3.22 3.58
N ALA A 81 11.77 2.65 3.58
CA ALA A 81 12.02 1.38 4.24
C ALA A 81 11.91 1.59 5.77
N PRO A 82 11.17 0.72 6.48
CA PRO A 82 11.14 0.76 7.94
C PRO A 82 12.54 0.47 8.49
N GLU A 83 12.81 0.95 9.70
CA GLU A 83 14.05 0.61 10.40
C GLU A 83 14.03 -0.87 10.77
N LEU A 84 15.00 -1.62 10.29
CA LEU A 84 15.25 -2.99 10.64
C LEU A 84 16.45 -3.04 11.59
N ARG A 85 16.28 -3.68 12.75
CA ARG A 85 17.33 -3.94 13.73
C ARG A 85 17.43 -5.43 13.96
N LEU A 86 18.59 -5.99 13.67
CA LEU A 86 18.85 -7.42 13.85
C LEU A 86 20.24 -7.59 14.46
N PRO A 87 20.48 -8.62 15.29
CA PRO A 87 21.83 -8.98 15.69
C PRO A 87 22.59 -9.54 14.48
N ASP A 88 23.86 -9.19 14.37
CA ASP A 88 24.81 -9.85 13.48
C ASP A 88 25.27 -11.22 14.05
N LEU A 89 26.17 -11.91 13.38
CA LEU A 89 26.65 -13.22 13.82
C LEU A 89 27.46 -13.14 15.13
N ASP A 90 27.99 -11.98 15.47
CA ASP A 90 28.75 -11.73 16.70
C ASP A 90 27.84 -11.19 17.83
N GLY A 91 26.54 -11.01 17.56
CA GLY A 91 25.54 -10.52 18.51
C GLY A 91 25.46 -8.99 18.61
N ASN A 92 26.16 -8.23 17.76
CA ASN A 92 26.07 -6.79 17.75
C ASN A 92 24.82 -6.32 17.00
N GLU A 93 24.20 -5.22 17.45
CA GLU A 93 23.04 -4.67 16.78
C GLU A 93 23.40 -4.05 15.42
N PHE A 94 22.87 -4.62 14.33
CA PHE A 94 22.91 -4.05 13.00
C PHE A 94 21.62 -3.26 12.72
N LYS A 95 21.74 -2.05 12.15
CA LYS A 95 20.62 -1.19 11.75
C LYS A 95 20.62 -0.98 10.25
N LEU A 96 19.47 -1.18 9.60
CA LEU A 96 19.33 -0.96 8.16
C LEU A 96 19.66 0.50 7.77
N SER A 97 19.36 1.45 8.64
CA SER A 97 19.68 2.88 8.43
C SER A 97 21.17 3.18 8.31
N SER A 98 22.06 2.31 8.81
CA SER A 98 23.51 2.48 8.64
C SER A 98 23.98 2.38 7.18
N LEU A 99 23.14 1.80 6.30
CA LEU A 99 23.41 1.66 4.87
C LEU A 99 22.80 2.79 4.02
N ARG A 100 22.32 3.87 4.64
CA ARG A 100 21.76 5.00 3.88
C ARG A 100 22.76 5.57 2.89
N GLY A 101 22.26 5.89 1.68
CA GLY A 101 23.09 6.35 0.54
C GLY A 101 23.64 5.22 -0.33
N GLN A 102 23.48 3.97 0.08
CA GLN A 102 23.85 2.78 -0.71
C GLN A 102 22.61 2.13 -1.34
N LYS A 103 22.82 1.40 -2.45
CA LYS A 103 21.80 0.50 -2.99
C LYS A 103 21.87 -0.82 -2.22
N VAL A 104 20.78 -1.19 -1.57
CA VAL A 104 20.70 -2.39 -0.72
C VAL A 104 19.69 -3.36 -1.31
N LEU A 105 20.10 -4.62 -1.48
CA LEU A 105 19.20 -5.74 -1.73
C LEU A 105 19.07 -6.55 -0.44
N LEU A 106 17.86 -6.60 0.11
CA LEU A 106 17.56 -7.43 1.26
C LEU A 106 17.02 -8.77 0.78
N TYR A 107 17.69 -9.85 1.19
CA TYR A 107 17.29 -11.22 0.89
C TYR A 107 17.06 -11.99 2.18
N ALA A 108 15.87 -12.56 2.34
CA ALA A 108 15.56 -13.45 3.46
C ALA A 108 15.53 -14.90 2.95
N TRP A 109 16.31 -15.76 3.56
CA TRP A 109 16.44 -17.16 3.18
C TRP A 109 16.44 -18.06 4.41
N ALA A 110 15.90 -19.25 4.28
CA ALA A 110 15.99 -20.29 5.28
C ALA A 110 16.44 -21.60 4.63
N PRO A 111 17.44 -22.28 5.19
CA PRO A 111 17.79 -23.64 4.74
C PRO A 111 16.71 -24.62 5.19
N TYR A 112 16.17 -25.38 4.27
CA TYR A 112 15.26 -26.50 4.55
C TYR A 112 16.01 -27.81 4.43
#